data_7f7a243d4f75b35599ef404f08fc141a
#
_entry.id   7f7a243d4f75b35599ef404f08fc141a
#
_cell.length_a   1.000
_cell.length_b   1.000
_cell.length_c   1.000
_cell.angle_alpha   90.00
_cell.angle_beta   90.00
_cell.angle_gamma   90.00
#
_symmetry.space_group_name_H-M   'P 1'
#
loop_
_entity.id
_entity.type
_entity.pdbx_description
1 polymer ?
#
loop_
_entity_poly.entity_id
_entity_poly.type
_entity_poly.pdbx_seq_one_letter_code
_entity_poly.pdbx_strand_id
1 'polypeptide(L)'
;MKQIKYLMVAALAVITIGCASKKETAKTKFTILQLNDVYEIAPIQGGKYGGMARVETVHQNLLKEDKNVMLVLAGDFLNPSLIGTMKVDGTRVRGKQMVEVMNAMNFDLVAFGNHEFDLSYKNLQERLNESKFDWISANVLHNVDGKHEYFHKMVNGEKKYLKDSFIKEFKNEDGTQLKVGFISVCIPSNPRSYVYYGDMYKEIERSYNEIKDKVDVVIGLTHGSLAQDKKIAEMLPNVPLIMGGHEHTNSYDKVGDVIITKADANAKTAYIHRFEYDPTTKKVEFKSELKEINDQIVADEKVNVIVDKWQKILNNKIKEIVPNPYEVIYKTEIPLDARETPIRTVQTNMGDIITKSMSFAYENEVDCALVNGGSVRIDDELTGDVTVIDIFRVLPYGGAVLKVDIKGSLLKEVLDYGLKAAGTGAYLQRYNVKQVKGKWLIDGKEIKDTKVYKVAFSDYLLRGLDIPMLSDKNPGVLNIYKPKESELSFDIRKGVIEYLKTI
;
A
#
# COMPACT_ATOMS: atom_id res chain seq x y z
N MET A 1 80.83 -28.70 -71.63
CA MET A 1 80.70 -27.32 -71.04
C MET A 1 79.30 -26.89 -71.20
N LYS A 2 78.55 -26.78 -70.16
CA LYS A 2 77.46 -25.83 -69.84
C LYS A 2 76.83 -26.28 -68.52
N GLN A 3 77.05 -25.51 -67.53
CA GLN A 3 76.44 -25.70 -66.20
C GLN A 3 74.96 -25.36 -66.26
N ILE A 4 74.13 -26.22 -65.72
CA ILE A 4 72.70 -25.97 -65.49
C ILE A 4 72.56 -25.69 -63.96
N LYS A 5 72.21 -24.46 -63.63
CA LYS A 5 71.87 -24.02 -62.26
C LYS A 5 70.44 -24.44 -61.90
N TYR A 6 70.26 -25.26 -60.88
CA TYR A 6 68.96 -25.54 -60.32
C TYR A 6 68.62 -24.47 -59.37
N LEU A 7 67.53 -23.75 -59.62
CA LEU A 7 66.89 -22.81 -58.72
C LEU A 7 65.90 -23.58 -57.84
N MET A 8 66.20 -23.75 -56.57
CA MET A 8 65.18 -24.21 -55.56
C MET A 8 64.34 -23.05 -55.17
N VAL A 9 63.06 -23.08 -55.49
CA VAL A 9 62.05 -22.20 -54.96
C VAL A 9 61.45 -22.83 -53.68
N ALA A 10 61.83 -22.31 -52.49
CA ALA A 10 61.20 -22.69 -51.21
C ALA A 10 59.89 -21.92 -51.05
N ALA A 11 58.74 -22.60 -51.20
CA ALA A 11 57.46 -22.05 -50.91
C ALA A 11 57.23 -22.02 -49.37
N LEU A 12 57.31 -20.83 -48.74
CA LEU A 12 56.98 -20.61 -47.33
C LEU A 12 55.44 -20.55 -47.21
N ALA A 13 54.81 -21.64 -46.76
CA ALA A 13 53.41 -21.64 -46.39
C ALA A 13 53.25 -20.92 -45.02
N VAL A 14 52.81 -19.67 -45.04
CA VAL A 14 52.42 -18.95 -43.84
C VAL A 14 51.06 -19.46 -43.42
N ILE A 15 51.02 -20.35 -42.40
CA ILE A 15 49.79 -20.74 -41.72
C ILE A 15 49.39 -19.59 -40.82
N THR A 16 48.48 -18.72 -41.26
CA THR A 16 47.80 -17.75 -40.40
C THR A 16 46.83 -18.52 -39.51
N ILE A 17 47.27 -18.87 -38.30
CA ILE A 17 46.36 -19.28 -37.24
C ILE A 17 45.56 -18.03 -36.85
N GLY A 18 44.40 -17.90 -37.50
CA GLY A 18 43.40 -16.92 -37.05
C GLY A 18 42.91 -17.33 -35.66
N CYS A 19 43.48 -16.73 -34.62
CA CYS A 19 42.78 -16.68 -33.33
C CYS A 19 41.46 -15.98 -33.55
N ALA A 20 40.39 -16.74 -33.81
CA ALA A 20 39.04 -16.23 -33.60
C ALA A 20 38.94 -15.93 -32.11
N SER A 21 39.19 -14.70 -31.70
CA SER A 21 38.79 -14.23 -30.38
C SER A 21 37.31 -14.52 -30.27
N LYS A 22 36.91 -15.49 -29.44
CA LYS A 22 35.54 -15.62 -29.03
C LYS A 22 35.13 -14.23 -28.54
N LYS A 23 34.28 -13.54 -29.31
CA LYS A 23 33.67 -12.30 -28.86
C LYS A 23 32.99 -12.64 -27.54
N GLU A 24 33.53 -12.17 -26.42
CA GLU A 24 32.89 -12.32 -25.11
C GLU A 24 31.48 -11.75 -25.26
N THR A 25 30.47 -12.57 -25.04
CA THR A 25 29.07 -12.14 -25.13
C THR A 25 28.89 -11.10 -24.05
N ALA A 26 28.48 -9.88 -24.42
CA ALA A 26 28.34 -8.80 -23.46
C ALA A 26 27.28 -9.17 -22.40
N LYS A 27 27.59 -8.92 -21.15
CA LYS A 27 26.64 -9.09 -20.06
C LYS A 27 25.45 -8.13 -20.25
N THR A 28 24.24 -8.60 -19.99
CA THR A 28 23.03 -7.76 -20.06
C THR A 28 22.76 -7.12 -18.72
N LYS A 29 22.65 -5.79 -18.73
CA LYS A 29 22.29 -5.01 -17.54
C LYS A 29 20.84 -4.61 -17.61
N PHE A 30 20.17 -4.56 -16.45
CA PHE A 30 18.86 -3.96 -16.28
C PHE A 30 18.68 -3.49 -14.84
N THR A 31 17.80 -2.53 -14.65
CA THR A 31 17.51 -1.93 -13.35
C THR A 31 16.02 -2.01 -13.05
N ILE A 32 15.66 -2.34 -11.82
CA ILE A 32 14.27 -2.28 -11.34
C ILE A 32 14.19 -1.24 -10.23
N LEU A 33 13.28 -0.29 -10.37
CA LEU A 33 12.87 0.64 -9.32
C LEU A 33 11.60 0.10 -8.68
N GLN A 34 11.71 -0.39 -7.44
CA GLN A 34 10.62 -1.00 -6.67
C GLN A 34 10.00 0.00 -5.71
N LEU A 35 8.66 0.04 -5.71
CA LEU A 35 7.81 0.65 -4.70
C LEU A 35 6.83 -0.38 -4.15
N ASN A 36 6.21 -0.07 -3.01
CA ASN A 36 5.08 -0.80 -2.43
C ASN A 36 4.26 0.13 -1.53
N ASP A 37 2.98 -0.18 -1.34
CA ASP A 37 2.10 0.49 -0.36
C ASP A 37 2.10 2.03 -0.50
N VAL A 38 1.82 2.52 -1.70
CA VAL A 38 1.83 3.97 -2.00
C VAL A 38 0.40 4.49 -2.08
N TYR A 39 -0.09 5.10 -1.02
CA TYR A 39 -1.45 5.62 -0.92
C TYR A 39 -1.56 7.11 -1.29
N GLU A 40 -0.48 7.86 -1.09
CA GLU A 40 -0.45 9.30 -1.31
C GLU A 40 0.43 9.67 -2.50
N ILE A 41 -0.12 10.45 -3.42
CA ILE A 41 0.60 10.92 -4.62
C ILE A 41 1.54 12.09 -4.32
N ALA A 42 1.21 12.90 -3.30
CA ALA A 42 2.00 14.05 -2.88
C ALA A 42 2.95 13.69 -1.74
N PRO A 43 3.98 14.49 -1.50
CA PRO A 43 4.84 14.36 -0.32
C PRO A 43 4.05 14.46 0.98
N ILE A 44 4.48 13.71 2.00
CA ILE A 44 3.89 13.63 3.32
C ILE A 44 4.80 14.25 4.39
N GLN A 45 4.35 14.28 5.67
CA GLN A 45 5.11 14.84 6.78
C GLN A 45 5.61 16.26 6.50
N GLY A 46 4.68 17.17 6.20
CA GLY A 46 5.02 18.56 5.87
C GLY A 46 5.78 18.75 4.56
N GLY A 47 5.74 17.77 3.67
CA GLY A 47 6.44 17.82 2.38
C GLY A 47 7.84 17.21 2.40
N LYS A 48 8.27 16.64 3.55
CA LYS A 48 9.63 16.16 3.75
C LYS A 48 9.90 14.85 3.00
N TYR A 49 8.99 13.88 3.03
CA TYR A 49 9.19 12.55 2.47
C TYR A 49 8.18 12.20 1.39
N GLY A 50 8.56 11.24 0.53
CA GLY A 50 7.68 10.69 -0.50
C GLY A 50 7.41 11.65 -1.65
N GLY A 51 6.30 11.36 -2.35
CA GLY A 51 5.84 12.11 -3.52
C GLY A 51 6.22 11.47 -4.84
N MET A 52 5.21 11.09 -5.62
CA MET A 52 5.38 10.35 -6.88
C MET A 52 6.17 11.14 -7.94
N ALA A 53 6.06 12.47 -7.96
CA ALA A 53 6.84 13.30 -8.86
C ALA A 53 8.36 13.29 -8.54
N ARG A 54 8.75 13.06 -7.27
CA ARG A 54 10.15 12.84 -6.88
C ARG A 54 10.63 11.45 -7.27
N VAL A 55 9.77 10.44 -7.14
CA VAL A 55 10.07 9.08 -7.63
C VAL A 55 10.33 9.11 -9.14
N GLU A 56 9.53 9.86 -9.90
CA GLU A 56 9.73 10.00 -11.35
C GLU A 56 11.09 10.65 -11.66
N THR A 57 11.54 11.62 -10.90
CA THR A 57 12.89 12.17 -11.08
C THR A 57 13.98 11.09 -10.90
N VAL A 58 13.84 10.22 -9.89
CA VAL A 58 14.76 9.09 -9.69
C VAL A 58 14.69 8.14 -10.88
N HIS A 59 13.48 7.78 -11.33
CA HIS A 59 13.24 6.92 -12.48
C HIS A 59 13.89 7.49 -13.76
N GLN A 60 13.68 8.78 -14.06
CA GLN A 60 14.28 9.45 -15.21
C GLN A 60 15.81 9.51 -15.14
N ASN A 61 16.40 9.61 -13.94
CA ASN A 61 17.85 9.54 -13.78
C ASN A 61 18.38 8.14 -14.06
N LEU A 62 17.70 7.08 -13.62
CA LEU A 62 18.05 5.70 -13.95
C LEU A 62 17.96 5.43 -15.46
N LEU A 63 16.95 5.97 -16.15
CA LEU A 63 16.80 5.86 -17.62
C LEU A 63 17.91 6.57 -18.39
N LYS A 64 18.59 7.57 -17.80
CA LYS A 64 19.79 8.19 -18.37
C LYS A 64 21.03 7.30 -18.19
N GLU A 65 21.08 6.50 -17.11
CA GLU A 65 22.17 5.55 -16.85
C GLU A 65 22.06 4.31 -17.75
N ASP A 66 20.84 3.76 -17.90
CA ASP A 66 20.54 2.58 -18.72
C ASP A 66 19.12 2.68 -19.30
N LYS A 67 18.92 2.17 -20.53
CA LYS A 67 17.58 2.11 -21.15
C LYS A 67 16.71 0.97 -20.61
N ASN A 68 17.34 -0.06 -20.05
CA ASN A 68 16.68 -1.24 -19.50
C ASN A 68 16.26 -1.01 -18.04
N VAL A 69 15.35 -0.09 -17.82
CA VAL A 69 14.78 0.22 -16.49
C VAL A 69 13.32 -0.20 -16.46
N MET A 70 12.90 -0.82 -15.35
CA MET A 70 11.49 -1.07 -15.02
C MET A 70 11.08 -0.35 -13.76
N LEU A 71 9.90 0.24 -13.77
CA LEU A 71 9.25 0.82 -12.60
C LEU A 71 8.10 -0.09 -12.17
N VAL A 72 8.20 -0.66 -10.95
CA VAL A 72 7.25 -1.66 -10.44
C VAL A 72 6.68 -1.28 -9.08
N LEU A 73 5.49 -1.80 -8.77
CA LEU A 73 4.86 -1.57 -7.47
C LEU A 73 4.23 -2.86 -6.94
N ALA A 74 4.61 -3.25 -5.72
CA ALA A 74 4.18 -4.48 -5.06
C ALA A 74 2.87 -4.31 -4.27
N GLY A 75 1.81 -3.79 -4.94
CA GLY A 75 0.45 -3.71 -4.41
C GLY A 75 0.18 -2.55 -3.45
N ASP A 76 -1.10 -2.38 -3.11
CA ASP A 76 -1.66 -1.40 -2.18
C ASP A 76 -1.39 0.08 -2.57
N PHE A 77 -2.14 0.55 -3.57
CA PHE A 77 -2.00 1.93 -4.05
C PHE A 77 -3.33 2.60 -4.47
N LEU A 78 -4.41 1.85 -4.60
CA LEU A 78 -5.71 2.43 -4.95
C LEU A 78 -6.48 2.94 -3.74
N ASN A 79 -6.26 2.32 -2.58
CA ASN A 79 -6.92 2.59 -1.31
C ASN A 79 -6.05 2.08 -0.13
N PRO A 80 -6.10 2.68 1.08
CA PRO A 80 -6.83 3.90 1.43
C PRO A 80 -6.10 5.18 0.96
N SER A 81 -6.85 6.24 0.69
CA SER A 81 -6.31 7.55 0.37
C SER A 81 -7.33 8.62 0.72
N LEU A 82 -6.88 9.73 1.29
CA LEU A 82 -7.77 10.84 1.60
C LEU A 82 -8.45 11.39 0.34
N ILE A 83 -7.70 11.60 -0.75
CA ILE A 83 -8.25 12.01 -2.05
C ILE A 83 -9.24 10.97 -2.57
N GLY A 84 -8.95 9.69 -2.41
CA GLY A 84 -9.81 8.58 -2.83
C GLY A 84 -11.21 8.60 -2.21
N THR A 85 -11.38 9.16 -1.01
CA THR A 85 -12.68 9.28 -0.33
C THR A 85 -13.52 10.45 -0.83
N MET A 86 -12.90 11.42 -1.48
CA MET A 86 -13.56 12.64 -1.92
C MET A 86 -14.47 12.42 -3.13
N LYS A 87 -15.46 13.32 -3.29
CA LYS A 87 -16.28 13.39 -4.50
C LYS A 87 -15.82 14.54 -5.38
N VAL A 88 -15.59 14.22 -6.65
CA VAL A 88 -15.34 15.18 -7.73
C VAL A 88 -16.43 14.95 -8.76
N ASP A 89 -17.14 15.99 -9.15
CA ASP A 89 -18.28 15.93 -10.07
C ASP A 89 -19.31 14.84 -9.68
N GLY A 90 -19.62 14.75 -8.38
CA GLY A 90 -20.59 13.81 -7.82
C GLY A 90 -20.08 12.39 -7.64
N THR A 91 -18.92 12.02 -8.19
CA THR A 91 -18.35 10.66 -8.13
C THR A 91 -17.16 10.61 -7.19
N ARG A 92 -17.04 9.53 -6.38
CA ARG A 92 -15.85 9.33 -5.55
C ARG A 92 -14.64 8.99 -6.40
N VAL A 93 -13.48 9.55 -6.03
CA VAL A 93 -12.21 9.44 -6.78
C VAL A 93 -11.68 8.00 -6.80
N ARG A 94 -11.69 7.30 -5.67
CA ARG A 94 -11.43 5.85 -5.59
C ARG A 94 -10.19 5.37 -6.36
N GLY A 95 -9.01 5.95 -6.09
CA GLY A 95 -7.74 5.56 -6.70
C GLY A 95 -7.46 6.15 -8.07
N LYS A 96 -8.40 6.92 -8.66
CA LYS A 96 -8.21 7.54 -9.99
C LYS A 96 -6.98 8.44 -10.04
N GLN A 97 -6.74 9.22 -8.98
CA GLN A 97 -5.59 10.11 -8.86
C GLN A 97 -4.26 9.35 -8.98
N MET A 98 -4.17 8.16 -8.38
CA MET A 98 -2.97 7.35 -8.39
C MET A 98 -2.75 6.74 -9.78
N VAL A 99 -3.80 6.18 -10.39
CA VAL A 99 -3.70 5.63 -11.76
C VAL A 99 -3.31 6.72 -12.77
N GLU A 100 -3.83 7.95 -12.64
CA GLU A 100 -3.46 9.07 -13.51
C GLU A 100 -1.96 9.42 -13.38
N VAL A 101 -1.44 9.47 -12.16
CA VAL A 101 -0.02 9.72 -11.88
C VAL A 101 0.84 8.58 -12.39
N MET A 102 0.53 7.32 -12.06
CA MET A 102 1.29 6.15 -12.50
C MET A 102 1.33 6.00 -14.02
N ASN A 103 0.23 6.32 -14.71
CA ASN A 103 0.19 6.36 -16.18
C ASN A 103 1.13 7.43 -16.76
N ALA A 104 1.27 8.58 -16.11
CA ALA A 104 2.18 9.63 -16.55
C ALA A 104 3.66 9.27 -16.32
N MET A 105 3.93 8.46 -15.29
CA MET A 105 5.26 7.93 -14.96
C MET A 105 5.64 6.71 -15.80
N ASN A 106 4.73 6.18 -16.63
CA ASN A 106 4.94 4.96 -17.43
C ASN A 106 5.33 3.75 -16.58
N PHE A 107 4.59 3.47 -15.49
CA PHE A 107 4.76 2.23 -14.76
C PHE A 107 4.71 1.03 -15.70
N ASP A 108 5.57 0.02 -15.47
CA ASP A 108 5.60 -1.21 -16.27
C ASP A 108 4.67 -2.27 -15.70
N LEU A 109 4.80 -2.58 -14.39
CA LEU A 109 4.18 -3.75 -13.77
C LEU A 109 3.77 -3.47 -12.32
N VAL A 110 2.60 -3.96 -11.94
CA VAL A 110 2.13 -3.93 -10.56
C VAL A 110 1.57 -5.28 -10.13
N ALA A 111 1.69 -5.59 -8.83
CA ALA A 111 0.94 -6.66 -8.20
C ALA A 111 -0.37 -6.12 -7.60
N PHE A 112 -1.34 -7.00 -7.32
CA PHE A 112 -2.42 -6.67 -6.40
C PHE A 112 -1.90 -6.70 -4.97
N GLY A 113 -2.34 -5.73 -4.15
CA GLY A 113 -2.33 -5.82 -2.72
C GLY A 113 -3.74 -6.06 -2.17
N ASN A 114 -3.89 -6.20 -0.85
CA ASN A 114 -5.18 -6.48 -0.24
C ASN A 114 -6.11 -5.27 -0.23
N HIS A 115 -5.57 -4.06 -0.23
CA HIS A 115 -6.36 -2.82 -0.21
C HIS A 115 -6.93 -2.40 -1.56
N GLU A 116 -6.51 -2.97 -2.68
CA GLU A 116 -7.22 -2.85 -3.95
C GLU A 116 -8.65 -3.37 -3.83
N PHE A 117 -8.87 -4.39 -3.01
CA PHE A 117 -10.18 -5.02 -2.78
C PHE A 117 -11.05 -4.32 -1.71
N ASP A 118 -10.59 -3.24 -1.13
CA ASP A 118 -11.44 -2.30 -0.38
C ASP A 118 -12.44 -1.59 -1.30
N LEU A 119 -12.10 -1.46 -2.57
CA LEU A 119 -12.99 -0.91 -3.58
C LEU A 119 -14.17 -1.85 -3.88
N SER A 120 -15.27 -1.31 -4.36
CA SER A 120 -16.29 -2.13 -5.02
C SER A 120 -15.75 -2.67 -6.35
N TYR A 121 -16.28 -3.80 -6.83
CA TYR A 121 -15.89 -4.34 -8.14
C TYR A 121 -15.98 -3.28 -9.25
N LYS A 122 -17.03 -2.48 -9.29
CA LYS A 122 -17.19 -1.41 -10.27
C LYS A 122 -16.02 -0.42 -10.24
N ASN A 123 -15.62 0.03 -9.04
CA ASN A 123 -14.54 1.00 -8.92
C ASN A 123 -13.18 0.38 -9.27
N LEU A 124 -12.93 -0.86 -8.85
CA LEU A 124 -11.71 -1.59 -9.23
C LEU A 124 -11.64 -1.76 -10.75
N GLN A 125 -12.74 -2.21 -11.38
CA GLN A 125 -12.81 -2.41 -12.84
C GLN A 125 -12.55 -1.09 -13.61
N GLU A 126 -13.04 0.05 -13.11
CA GLU A 126 -12.74 1.37 -13.67
C GLU A 126 -11.22 1.66 -13.60
N ARG A 127 -10.58 1.39 -12.48
CA ARG A 127 -9.12 1.60 -12.31
C ARG A 127 -8.29 0.67 -13.18
N LEU A 128 -8.70 -0.61 -13.29
CA LEU A 128 -8.07 -1.55 -14.22
C LEU A 128 -8.15 -1.05 -15.66
N ASN A 129 -9.32 -0.58 -16.10
CA ASN A 129 -9.52 -0.07 -17.46
C ASN A 129 -8.71 1.20 -17.76
N GLU A 130 -8.54 2.08 -16.76
CA GLU A 130 -7.78 3.33 -16.89
C GLU A 130 -6.26 3.11 -16.86
N SER A 131 -5.77 2.02 -16.24
CA SER A 131 -4.33 1.77 -16.10
C SER A 131 -3.68 1.36 -17.42
N LYS A 132 -2.53 1.97 -17.74
CA LYS A 132 -1.73 1.65 -18.93
C LYS A 132 -0.67 0.58 -18.67
N PHE A 133 -0.33 0.34 -17.40
CA PHE A 133 0.63 -0.66 -16.93
C PHE A 133 0.00 -2.04 -16.81
N ASP A 134 0.84 -3.08 -16.75
CA ASP A 134 0.40 -4.46 -16.58
C ASP A 134 0.18 -4.80 -15.09
N TRP A 135 -0.77 -5.71 -14.83
CA TRP A 135 -1.10 -6.25 -13.52
C TRP A 135 -0.89 -7.75 -13.51
N ILE A 136 -0.35 -8.29 -12.42
CA ILE A 136 -0.19 -9.74 -12.23
C ILE A 136 -0.66 -10.18 -10.84
N SER A 137 -1.21 -11.39 -10.78
CA SER A 137 -1.38 -12.18 -9.55
C SER A 137 -1.77 -13.60 -9.91
N ALA A 138 -1.09 -14.59 -9.32
CA ALA A 138 -1.40 -16.00 -9.57
C ALA A 138 -2.56 -16.50 -8.73
N ASN A 139 -2.79 -15.94 -7.52
CA ASN A 139 -3.78 -16.45 -6.57
C ASN A 139 -5.06 -15.62 -6.44
N VAL A 140 -5.16 -14.47 -7.13
CA VAL A 140 -6.33 -13.59 -7.02
C VAL A 140 -7.16 -13.65 -8.30
N LEU A 141 -8.40 -14.11 -8.18
CA LEU A 141 -9.33 -14.26 -9.27
C LEU A 141 -10.64 -13.51 -9.00
N HIS A 142 -11.28 -13.09 -10.06
CA HIS A 142 -12.64 -12.55 -10.02
C HIS A 142 -13.64 -13.68 -9.81
N ASN A 143 -14.42 -13.58 -8.74
CA ASN A 143 -15.51 -14.52 -8.45
C ASN A 143 -16.80 -14.00 -9.08
N VAL A 144 -17.25 -14.66 -10.14
CA VAL A 144 -18.51 -14.37 -10.83
C VAL A 144 -19.48 -15.50 -10.55
N ASP A 145 -20.38 -15.30 -9.59
CA ASP A 145 -21.42 -16.28 -9.22
C ASP A 145 -20.85 -17.70 -8.94
N GLY A 146 -19.69 -17.75 -8.24
CA GLY A 146 -19.01 -18.99 -7.88
C GLY A 146 -18.08 -19.54 -8.96
N LYS A 147 -17.98 -18.90 -10.13
CA LYS A 147 -16.95 -19.18 -11.14
C LYS A 147 -15.77 -18.25 -10.97
N HIS A 148 -14.58 -18.78 -11.04
CA HIS A 148 -13.35 -18.03 -10.86
C HIS A 148 -12.71 -17.78 -12.21
N GLU A 149 -12.53 -16.51 -12.57
CA GLU A 149 -11.86 -16.06 -13.80
C GLU A 149 -10.82 -14.99 -13.48
N TYR A 150 -9.86 -14.77 -14.36
CA TYR A 150 -8.93 -13.65 -14.19
C TYR A 150 -9.68 -12.31 -14.26
N PHE A 151 -9.26 -11.33 -13.46
CA PHE A 151 -9.66 -9.94 -13.69
C PHE A 151 -9.25 -9.52 -15.11
N HIS A 152 -9.88 -8.50 -15.66
CA HIS A 152 -9.60 -8.05 -17.02
C HIS A 152 -9.59 -6.52 -17.12
N LYS A 153 -8.96 -6.02 -18.16
CA LYS A 153 -9.09 -4.65 -18.63
C LYS A 153 -9.93 -4.63 -19.90
N MET A 154 -10.68 -3.54 -20.11
CA MET A 154 -11.28 -3.26 -21.40
C MET A 154 -10.29 -2.47 -22.26
N VAL A 155 -9.83 -3.06 -23.35
CA VAL A 155 -8.91 -2.42 -24.30
C VAL A 155 -9.59 -2.44 -25.67
N ASN A 156 -9.87 -1.27 -26.23
CA ASN A 156 -10.57 -1.11 -27.52
C ASN A 156 -11.92 -1.88 -27.61
N GLY A 157 -12.63 -1.96 -26.48
CA GLY A 157 -13.90 -2.65 -26.37
C GLY A 157 -13.83 -4.15 -26.12
N GLU A 158 -12.65 -4.75 -26.07
CA GLU A 158 -12.41 -6.17 -25.81
C GLU A 158 -11.85 -6.42 -24.40
N LYS A 159 -12.19 -7.57 -23.81
CA LYS A 159 -11.61 -8.02 -22.54
C LYS A 159 -10.19 -8.53 -22.74
N LYS A 160 -9.21 -7.86 -22.14
CA LYS A 160 -7.85 -8.36 -22.00
C LYS A 160 -7.69 -8.87 -20.56
N TYR A 161 -7.69 -10.19 -20.38
CA TYR A 161 -7.50 -10.81 -19.07
C TYR A 161 -6.11 -10.54 -18.51
N LEU A 162 -6.04 -10.30 -17.20
CA LEU A 162 -4.79 -10.18 -16.47
C LEU A 162 -4.12 -11.56 -16.42
N LYS A 163 -2.84 -11.57 -16.11
CA LYS A 163 -2.02 -12.79 -16.10
C LYS A 163 -1.55 -13.11 -14.69
N ASP A 164 -1.21 -14.35 -14.46
CA ASP A 164 -0.58 -14.83 -13.23
C ASP A 164 0.93 -14.56 -13.18
N SER A 165 1.54 -14.32 -14.35
CA SER A 165 2.96 -13.99 -14.51
C SER A 165 3.16 -13.00 -15.65
N PHE A 166 4.33 -12.35 -15.67
CA PHE A 166 4.73 -11.41 -16.71
C PHE A 166 6.14 -11.72 -17.20
N ILE A 167 6.40 -11.57 -18.48
CA ILE A 167 7.75 -11.75 -19.07
C ILE A 167 8.15 -10.45 -19.75
N LYS A 168 9.29 -9.89 -19.31
CA LYS A 168 9.95 -8.73 -19.93
C LYS A 168 11.17 -9.18 -20.71
N GLU A 169 11.30 -8.71 -21.93
CA GLU A 169 12.50 -8.85 -22.74
C GLU A 169 13.35 -7.59 -22.66
N PHE A 170 14.60 -7.72 -22.21
CA PHE A 170 15.61 -6.67 -22.28
C PHE A 170 16.55 -6.94 -23.45
N LYS A 171 17.00 -5.87 -24.09
CA LYS A 171 17.88 -5.96 -25.27
C LYS A 171 19.07 -5.05 -25.12
N ASN A 172 20.24 -5.61 -25.30
CA ASN A 172 21.47 -4.84 -25.43
C ASN A 172 21.64 -4.25 -26.83
N GLU A 173 22.54 -3.28 -26.96
CA GLU A 173 22.89 -2.66 -28.27
C GLU A 173 23.50 -3.63 -29.24
N ASP A 174 24.17 -4.70 -28.76
CA ASP A 174 24.73 -5.77 -29.58
C ASP A 174 23.71 -6.82 -30.04
N GLY A 175 22.44 -6.66 -29.67
CA GLY A 175 21.33 -7.55 -29.98
C GLY A 175 21.15 -8.73 -29.02
N THR A 176 21.98 -8.87 -27.98
CA THR A 176 21.79 -9.88 -26.93
C THR A 176 20.48 -9.62 -26.21
N GLN A 177 19.68 -10.66 -25.97
CA GLN A 177 18.39 -10.60 -25.32
C GLN A 177 18.45 -11.31 -23.97
N LEU A 178 17.70 -10.78 -23.01
CA LEU A 178 17.48 -11.37 -21.70
C LEU A 178 15.97 -11.38 -21.42
N LYS A 179 15.43 -12.53 -21.04
CA LYS A 179 14.04 -12.69 -20.63
C LYS A 179 13.97 -12.80 -19.10
N VAL A 180 13.27 -11.85 -18.49
CA VAL A 180 13.01 -11.85 -17.05
C VAL A 180 11.53 -12.14 -16.81
N GLY A 181 11.24 -13.19 -16.04
CA GLY A 181 9.90 -13.57 -15.63
C GLY A 181 9.56 -12.99 -14.27
N PHE A 182 8.33 -12.53 -14.09
CA PHE A 182 7.80 -12.04 -12.81
C PHE A 182 6.63 -12.92 -12.39
N ILE A 183 6.65 -13.38 -11.14
CA ILE A 183 5.58 -14.15 -10.49
C ILE A 183 5.03 -13.36 -9.31
N SER A 184 3.74 -13.51 -9.01
CA SER A 184 3.09 -12.67 -8.00
C SER A 184 2.00 -13.42 -7.26
N VAL A 185 1.88 -13.14 -5.96
CA VAL A 185 0.75 -13.51 -5.11
C VAL A 185 0.42 -12.37 -4.15
N CYS A 186 -0.84 -12.36 -3.70
CA CYS A 186 -1.36 -11.41 -2.75
C CYS A 186 -1.91 -12.14 -1.51
N ILE A 187 -1.69 -11.56 -0.33
CA ILE A 187 -2.24 -12.06 0.93
C ILE A 187 -3.79 -12.06 0.89
N PRO A 188 -4.47 -13.14 1.31
CA PRO A 188 -5.93 -13.22 1.36
C PRO A 188 -6.48 -12.41 2.55
N SER A 189 -6.51 -11.10 2.41
CA SER A 189 -7.08 -10.15 3.37
C SER A 189 -8.23 -9.37 2.74
N ASN A 190 -9.10 -8.77 3.56
CA ASN A 190 -10.27 -7.99 3.12
C ASN A 190 -11.18 -8.76 2.13
N PRO A 191 -11.70 -9.94 2.49
CA PRO A 191 -12.49 -10.77 1.58
C PRO A 191 -13.74 -10.02 1.09
N ARG A 192 -13.93 -10.00 -0.24
CA ARG A 192 -15.13 -9.47 -0.91
C ARG A 192 -15.80 -10.58 -1.69
N SER A 193 -17.11 -10.52 -1.84
CA SER A 193 -17.89 -11.54 -2.59
C SER A 193 -17.43 -11.72 -4.04
N TYR A 194 -16.88 -10.66 -4.65
CA TYR A 194 -16.37 -10.67 -6.02
C TYR A 194 -14.91 -11.13 -6.15
N VAL A 195 -14.22 -11.47 -5.04
CA VAL A 195 -12.81 -11.89 -5.04
C VAL A 195 -12.71 -13.33 -4.55
N TYR A 196 -11.95 -14.14 -5.26
CA TYR A 196 -11.49 -15.45 -4.81
C TYR A 196 -9.98 -15.42 -4.60
N TYR A 197 -9.53 -15.95 -3.48
CA TYR A 197 -8.12 -16.14 -3.18
C TYR A 197 -7.78 -17.63 -3.22
N GLY A 198 -6.93 -18.03 -4.16
CA GLY A 198 -6.28 -19.34 -4.16
C GLY A 198 -5.19 -19.42 -3.06
N ASP A 199 -4.74 -20.63 -2.77
CA ASP A 199 -3.60 -20.85 -1.85
C ASP A 199 -2.33 -20.20 -2.43
N MET A 200 -1.82 -19.15 -1.77
CA MET A 200 -0.73 -18.34 -2.30
C MET A 200 0.56 -19.16 -2.54
N TYR A 201 0.82 -20.18 -1.73
CA TYR A 201 2.03 -20.99 -1.87
C TYR A 201 1.92 -21.95 -3.06
N LYS A 202 0.78 -22.60 -3.23
CA LYS A 202 0.52 -23.48 -4.38
C LYS A 202 0.52 -22.69 -5.70
N GLU A 203 -0.12 -21.52 -5.68
CA GLU A 203 -0.27 -20.73 -6.89
C GLU A 203 1.04 -20.06 -7.33
N ILE A 204 1.88 -19.60 -6.39
CA ILE A 204 3.20 -19.05 -6.78
C ILE A 204 4.15 -20.15 -7.29
N GLU A 205 4.11 -21.35 -6.69
CA GLU A 205 4.88 -22.49 -7.16
C GLU A 205 4.42 -22.94 -8.57
N ARG A 206 3.10 -22.99 -8.81
CA ARG A 206 2.54 -23.28 -10.13
C ARG A 206 3.02 -22.24 -11.16
N SER A 207 2.84 -20.95 -10.84
CA SER A 207 3.24 -19.84 -11.73
C SER A 207 4.74 -19.88 -12.02
N TYR A 208 5.59 -20.14 -11.01
CA TYR A 208 7.02 -20.34 -11.19
C TYR A 208 7.33 -21.49 -12.16
N ASN A 209 6.73 -22.67 -11.94
CA ASN A 209 6.96 -23.85 -12.77
C ASN A 209 6.50 -23.66 -14.22
N GLU A 210 5.48 -22.85 -14.47
CA GLU A 210 5.00 -22.54 -15.82
C GLU A 210 5.95 -21.66 -16.64
N ILE A 211 6.75 -20.80 -15.99
CA ILE A 211 7.58 -19.83 -16.72
C ILE A 211 9.09 -20.05 -16.60
N LYS A 212 9.58 -20.78 -15.59
CA LYS A 212 11.02 -20.93 -15.29
C LYS A 212 11.87 -21.41 -16.47
N ASP A 213 11.31 -22.26 -17.33
CA ASP A 213 12.01 -22.81 -18.50
C ASP A 213 11.84 -21.93 -19.77
N LYS A 214 11.09 -20.83 -19.69
CA LYS A 214 10.82 -19.89 -20.79
C LYS A 214 11.60 -18.58 -20.66
N VAL A 215 12.28 -18.39 -19.50
CA VAL A 215 12.99 -17.16 -19.15
C VAL A 215 14.37 -17.47 -18.59
N ASP A 216 15.23 -16.47 -18.57
CA ASP A 216 16.60 -16.61 -18.05
C ASP A 216 16.66 -16.40 -16.53
N VAL A 217 15.76 -15.57 -15.98
CA VAL A 217 15.66 -15.23 -14.56
C VAL A 217 14.20 -15.10 -14.18
N VAL A 218 13.83 -15.60 -12.98
CA VAL A 218 12.49 -15.36 -12.38
C VAL A 218 12.66 -14.50 -11.14
N ILE A 219 11.82 -13.48 -11.00
CA ILE A 219 11.79 -12.53 -9.86
C ILE A 219 10.38 -12.54 -9.26
N GLY A 220 10.28 -12.51 -7.92
CA GLY A 220 9.01 -12.36 -7.21
C GLY A 220 8.60 -10.89 -7.08
N LEU A 221 7.32 -10.59 -7.33
CA LEU A 221 6.66 -9.31 -7.03
C LEU A 221 5.42 -9.64 -6.19
N THR A 222 5.58 -9.68 -4.86
CA THR A 222 4.59 -10.25 -3.94
C THR A 222 3.94 -9.17 -3.08
N HIS A 223 2.72 -9.46 -2.58
CA HIS A 223 2.12 -8.65 -1.54
C HIS A 223 1.66 -9.58 -0.40
N GLY A 224 2.55 -9.87 0.51
CA GLY A 224 2.36 -10.75 1.65
C GLY A 224 3.15 -10.29 2.87
N SER A 225 2.91 -10.90 4.03
CA SER A 225 3.75 -10.64 5.21
C SER A 225 5.19 -11.09 4.97
N LEU A 226 6.15 -10.47 5.65
CA LEU A 226 7.57 -10.87 5.58
C LEU A 226 7.76 -12.36 5.90
N ALA A 227 6.97 -12.92 6.82
CA ALA A 227 7.00 -14.36 7.13
C ALA A 227 6.53 -15.22 5.94
N GLN A 228 5.54 -14.75 5.18
CA GLN A 228 5.06 -15.43 3.97
C GLN A 228 6.09 -15.35 2.85
N ASP A 229 6.73 -14.19 2.64
CA ASP A 229 7.78 -14.02 1.65
C ASP A 229 9.01 -14.88 1.97
N LYS A 230 9.39 -15.00 3.26
CA LYS A 230 10.46 -15.93 3.70
C LYS A 230 10.13 -17.39 3.36
N LYS A 231 8.88 -17.79 3.58
CA LYS A 231 8.44 -19.15 3.20
C LYS A 231 8.46 -19.36 1.68
N ILE A 232 8.07 -18.37 0.89
CA ILE A 232 8.17 -18.42 -0.58
C ILE A 232 9.64 -18.55 -1.00
N ALA A 233 10.55 -17.80 -0.36
CA ALA A 233 11.99 -17.89 -0.63
C ALA A 233 12.56 -19.28 -0.33
N GLU A 234 12.13 -19.93 0.76
CA GLU A 234 12.50 -21.32 1.08
C GLU A 234 12.00 -22.31 0.01
N MET A 235 10.79 -22.10 -0.51
CA MET A 235 10.17 -22.96 -1.54
C MET A 235 10.81 -22.75 -2.92
N LEU A 236 11.26 -21.54 -3.25
CA LEU A 236 11.77 -21.13 -4.56
C LEU A 236 13.22 -20.62 -4.49
N PRO A 237 14.19 -21.46 -4.09
CA PRO A 237 15.58 -21.02 -3.82
C PRO A 237 16.34 -20.52 -5.06
N ASN A 238 15.79 -20.74 -6.26
CA ASN A 238 16.37 -20.24 -7.52
C ASN A 238 15.83 -18.87 -7.96
N VAL A 239 14.91 -18.26 -7.20
CA VAL A 239 14.44 -16.90 -7.38
C VAL A 239 15.39 -15.96 -6.64
N PRO A 240 16.21 -15.15 -7.33
CA PRO A 240 17.27 -14.38 -6.66
C PRO A 240 16.71 -13.23 -5.81
N LEU A 241 15.55 -12.67 -6.19
CA LEU A 241 14.93 -11.53 -5.52
C LEU A 241 13.42 -11.70 -5.42
N ILE A 242 12.88 -11.39 -4.24
CA ILE A 242 11.46 -11.16 -3.99
C ILE A 242 11.28 -9.69 -3.58
N MET A 243 10.55 -8.94 -4.39
CA MET A 243 10.14 -7.56 -4.13
C MET A 243 8.75 -7.60 -3.50
N GLY A 244 8.68 -7.39 -2.18
CA GLY A 244 7.45 -7.52 -1.40
C GLY A 244 6.79 -6.16 -1.07
N GLY A 245 5.52 -6.23 -0.67
CA GLY A 245 4.73 -5.16 -0.06
C GLY A 245 4.12 -5.59 1.28
N HIS A 246 3.06 -4.89 1.72
CA HIS A 246 2.25 -5.14 2.92
C HIS A 246 2.83 -4.61 4.23
N GLU A 247 4.10 -4.76 4.52
CA GLU A 247 4.75 -4.05 5.63
C GLU A 247 5.12 -2.63 5.20
N HIS A 248 4.71 -1.64 5.98
CA HIS A 248 4.92 -0.24 5.68
C HIS A 248 6.29 0.28 6.09
N THR A 249 7.14 -0.60 6.63
CA THR A 249 8.52 -0.32 7.05
C THR A 249 9.48 -1.08 6.13
N ASN A 250 10.56 -0.42 5.71
CA ASN A 250 11.53 -1.06 4.84
C ASN A 250 12.22 -2.24 5.50
N SER A 251 12.54 -3.24 4.70
CA SER A 251 13.33 -4.39 5.11
C SER A 251 14.22 -4.91 3.99
N TYR A 252 15.32 -5.53 4.40
CA TYR A 252 16.25 -6.28 3.55
C TYR A 252 16.58 -7.59 4.26
N ASP A 253 15.98 -8.67 3.81
CA ASP A 253 16.13 -9.98 4.41
C ASP A 253 16.78 -10.96 3.43
N LYS A 254 17.40 -12.02 3.98
CA LYS A 254 18.02 -13.08 3.17
C LYS A 254 17.59 -14.46 3.68
N VAL A 255 17.15 -15.31 2.76
CA VAL A 255 16.82 -16.72 3.02
C VAL A 255 17.58 -17.58 2.01
N GLY A 256 18.57 -18.33 2.48
CA GLY A 256 19.53 -18.97 1.55
C GLY A 256 20.22 -17.92 0.69
N ASP A 257 20.07 -18.00 -0.63
CA ASP A 257 20.58 -17.01 -1.58
C ASP A 257 19.51 -16.03 -2.09
N VAL A 258 18.27 -16.22 -1.68
CA VAL A 258 17.15 -15.35 -2.04
C VAL A 258 17.16 -14.08 -1.19
N ILE A 259 17.12 -12.92 -1.81
CA ILE A 259 16.96 -11.63 -1.17
C ILE A 259 15.47 -11.24 -1.18
N ILE A 260 14.99 -10.69 -0.07
CA ILE A 260 13.65 -10.15 0.08
C ILE A 260 13.78 -8.68 0.42
N THR A 261 13.09 -7.81 -0.32
CA THR A 261 13.11 -6.36 -0.09
C THR A 261 11.70 -5.80 -0.01
N LYS A 262 11.48 -4.89 0.93
CA LYS A 262 10.27 -4.06 1.04
C LYS A 262 10.70 -2.62 1.28
N ALA A 263 10.10 -1.67 0.57
CA ALA A 263 10.35 -0.25 0.80
C ALA A 263 9.41 0.30 1.89
N ASP A 264 9.70 1.49 2.41
CA ASP A 264 8.75 2.19 3.28
C ASP A 264 7.52 2.64 2.49
N ALA A 265 6.36 2.55 3.10
CA ALA A 265 5.10 2.98 2.51
C ALA A 265 5.11 4.46 2.09
N ASN A 266 4.16 4.84 1.22
CA ASN A 266 3.98 6.19 0.69
C ASN A 266 5.21 6.73 -0.04
N ALA A 267 5.99 5.83 -0.66
CA ALA A 267 7.21 6.19 -1.37
C ALA A 267 8.18 7.01 -0.50
N LYS A 268 8.23 6.81 0.83
CA LYS A 268 9.26 7.43 1.69
C LYS A 268 10.65 6.93 1.28
N THR A 269 10.73 5.67 0.86
CA THR A 269 11.90 5.07 0.23
C THR A 269 11.49 4.28 -1.03
N ALA A 270 12.47 3.95 -1.87
CA ALA A 270 12.34 3.05 -3.00
C ALA A 270 13.57 2.15 -3.06
N TYR A 271 13.44 0.89 -3.49
CA TYR A 271 14.61 0.07 -3.79
C TYR A 271 15.01 0.21 -5.25
N ILE A 272 16.32 0.32 -5.49
CA ILE A 272 16.94 0.30 -6.81
C ILE A 272 17.73 -1.00 -6.91
N HIS A 273 17.30 -1.93 -7.75
CA HIS A 273 17.97 -3.20 -7.99
C HIS A 273 18.69 -3.14 -9.33
N ARG A 274 20.03 -3.15 -9.32
CA ARG A 274 20.87 -3.16 -10.53
C ARG A 274 21.37 -4.57 -10.79
N PHE A 275 20.90 -5.16 -11.88
CA PHE A 275 21.21 -6.53 -12.29
C PHE A 275 22.23 -6.55 -13.40
N GLU A 276 23.06 -7.60 -13.37
CA GLU A 276 23.98 -7.98 -14.44
C GLU A 276 23.85 -9.48 -14.69
N TYR A 277 23.44 -9.85 -15.91
CA TYR A 277 23.28 -11.23 -16.37
C TYR A 277 24.40 -11.60 -17.34
N ASP A 278 25.09 -12.69 -17.07
CA ASP A 278 26.10 -13.28 -17.93
C ASP A 278 25.47 -14.43 -18.75
N PRO A 279 25.25 -14.25 -20.06
CA PRO A 279 24.62 -15.26 -20.90
C PRO A 279 25.51 -16.51 -21.11
N THR A 280 26.84 -16.41 -20.88
CA THR A 280 27.76 -17.53 -20.99
C THR A 280 27.64 -18.49 -19.82
N THR A 281 27.58 -17.95 -18.61
CA THR A 281 27.50 -18.73 -17.37
C THR A 281 26.06 -18.91 -16.88
N LYS A 282 25.10 -18.18 -17.48
CA LYS A 282 23.70 -18.07 -17.04
C LYS A 282 23.54 -17.60 -15.58
N LYS A 283 24.52 -16.86 -15.07
CA LYS A 283 24.49 -16.30 -13.74
C LYS A 283 23.95 -14.89 -13.75
N VAL A 284 23.12 -14.60 -12.75
CA VAL A 284 22.66 -13.26 -12.44
C VAL A 284 23.31 -12.78 -11.15
N GLU A 285 23.86 -11.57 -11.20
CA GLU A 285 24.33 -10.84 -10.04
C GLU A 285 23.55 -9.55 -9.93
N PHE A 286 23.28 -9.08 -8.72
CA PHE A 286 22.60 -7.80 -8.54
C PHE A 286 23.01 -7.13 -7.23
N LYS A 287 22.76 -5.82 -7.17
CA LYS A 287 22.90 -5.00 -5.98
C LYS A 287 21.60 -4.25 -5.74
N SER A 288 21.17 -4.23 -4.48
CA SER A 288 20.01 -3.47 -4.04
C SER A 288 20.45 -2.26 -3.24
N GLU A 289 19.90 -1.11 -3.55
CA GLU A 289 20.11 0.17 -2.87
C GLU A 289 18.78 0.67 -2.36
N LEU A 290 18.67 0.96 -1.06
CA LEU A 290 17.50 1.67 -0.51
C LEU A 290 17.72 3.17 -0.72
N LYS A 291 16.87 3.78 -1.55
CA LYS A 291 16.91 5.21 -1.87
C LYS A 291 15.84 5.95 -1.09
N GLU A 292 16.24 6.89 -0.24
CA GLU A 292 15.30 7.81 0.40
C GLU A 292 14.72 8.78 -0.63
N ILE A 293 13.40 8.96 -0.60
CA ILE A 293 12.67 9.93 -1.43
C ILE A 293 12.26 11.10 -0.52
N ASN A 294 13.01 12.19 -0.59
CA ASN A 294 12.88 13.31 0.32
C ASN A 294 12.86 14.66 -0.42
N ASP A 295 12.83 15.75 0.34
CA ASP A 295 12.73 17.14 -0.15
C ASP A 295 13.97 17.65 -0.87
N GLN A 296 15.10 16.91 -0.85
CA GLN A 296 16.28 17.25 -1.66
C GLN A 296 16.14 16.83 -3.13
N ILE A 297 15.15 15.96 -3.44
CA ILE A 297 14.87 15.53 -4.80
C ILE A 297 13.87 16.51 -5.43
N VAL A 298 14.32 17.19 -6.50
CA VAL A 298 13.44 18.06 -7.29
C VAL A 298 12.37 17.21 -7.96
N ALA A 299 11.11 17.60 -7.81
CA ALA A 299 9.97 16.90 -8.41
C ALA A 299 9.99 17.02 -9.94
N ASP A 300 9.66 15.95 -10.66
CA ASP A 300 9.45 15.99 -12.11
C ASP A 300 8.27 16.92 -12.45
N GLU A 301 8.49 17.86 -13.34
CA GLU A 301 7.50 18.92 -13.66
C GLU A 301 6.21 18.36 -14.26
N LYS A 302 6.29 17.35 -15.13
CA LYS A 302 5.13 16.79 -15.84
C LYS A 302 4.22 16.03 -14.87
N VAL A 303 4.80 15.21 -14.01
CA VAL A 303 4.07 14.46 -12.99
C VAL A 303 3.55 15.42 -11.91
N ASN A 304 4.34 16.43 -11.52
CA ASN A 304 3.94 17.39 -10.50
C ASN A 304 2.70 18.20 -10.89
N VAL A 305 2.52 18.53 -12.16
CA VAL A 305 1.27 19.19 -12.64
C VAL A 305 0.02 18.35 -12.32
N ILE A 306 0.11 17.04 -12.44
CA ILE A 306 -1.01 16.14 -12.12
C ILE A 306 -1.21 16.06 -10.59
N VAL A 307 -0.12 15.95 -9.84
CA VAL A 307 -0.16 15.95 -8.37
C VAL A 307 -0.79 17.24 -7.86
N ASP A 308 -0.35 18.40 -8.35
CA ASP A 308 -0.85 19.72 -7.95
C ASP A 308 -2.34 19.90 -8.27
N LYS A 309 -2.80 19.40 -9.42
CA LYS A 309 -4.23 19.38 -9.77
C LYS A 309 -5.05 18.70 -8.66
N TRP A 310 -4.65 17.50 -8.25
CA TRP A 310 -5.35 16.74 -7.22
C TRP A 310 -5.21 17.36 -5.83
N GLN A 311 -4.02 17.87 -5.50
CA GLN A 311 -3.78 18.58 -4.23
C GLN A 311 -4.62 19.86 -4.10
N LYS A 312 -4.81 20.59 -5.19
CA LYS A 312 -5.70 21.76 -5.21
C LYS A 312 -7.14 21.41 -4.91
N ILE A 313 -7.65 20.30 -5.48
CA ILE A 313 -8.99 19.78 -5.19
C ILE A 313 -9.10 19.41 -3.71
N LEU A 314 -8.13 18.64 -3.19
CA LEU A 314 -8.08 18.24 -1.78
C LEU A 314 -8.08 19.47 -0.85
N ASN A 315 -7.17 20.40 -1.07
CA ASN A 315 -7.00 21.59 -0.24
C ASN A 315 -8.28 22.44 -0.21
N ASN A 316 -8.95 22.61 -1.34
CA ASN A 316 -10.21 23.33 -1.39
C ASN A 316 -11.28 22.66 -0.52
N LYS A 317 -11.34 21.31 -0.56
CA LYS A 317 -12.31 20.57 0.25
C LYS A 317 -12.00 20.60 1.74
N ILE A 318 -10.73 20.53 2.13
CA ILE A 318 -10.35 20.63 3.55
C ILE A 318 -10.63 22.03 4.09
N LYS A 319 -10.36 23.07 3.26
CA LYS A 319 -10.63 24.48 3.64
C LYS A 319 -12.11 24.79 3.90
N GLU A 320 -13.05 23.99 3.37
CA GLU A 320 -14.47 24.06 3.73
C GLU A 320 -14.71 23.71 5.21
N ILE A 321 -13.78 22.96 5.84
CA ILE A 321 -13.89 22.47 7.23
C ILE A 321 -12.95 23.20 8.17
N VAL A 322 -11.68 23.41 7.75
CA VAL A 322 -10.63 24.08 8.53
C VAL A 322 -9.83 25.06 7.65
N PRO A 323 -9.48 26.26 8.17
CA PRO A 323 -8.87 27.31 7.34
C PRO A 323 -7.47 26.95 6.82
N ASN A 324 -6.65 26.29 7.63
CA ASN A 324 -5.24 26.02 7.35
C ASN A 324 -4.91 24.51 7.44
N PRO A 325 -4.95 23.77 6.33
CA PRO A 325 -4.67 22.32 6.30
C PRO A 325 -3.26 21.91 6.74
N TYR A 326 -2.29 22.78 6.60
CA TYR A 326 -0.88 22.50 6.85
C TYR A 326 -0.37 23.10 8.18
N GLU A 327 -1.28 23.61 9.00
CA GLU A 327 -0.93 24.06 10.36
C GLU A 327 -0.41 22.86 11.16
N VAL A 328 0.78 23.02 11.79
CA VAL A 328 1.29 22.08 12.77
C VAL A 328 0.51 22.27 14.05
N ILE A 329 -0.19 21.24 14.49
CA ILE A 329 -1.09 21.28 15.65
C ILE A 329 -0.55 20.52 16.85
N TYR A 330 0.41 19.64 16.63
CA TYR A 330 1.03 18.82 17.67
C TYR A 330 2.42 18.38 17.25
N LYS A 331 3.32 18.19 18.22
CA LYS A 331 4.63 17.58 17.97
C LYS A 331 4.80 16.35 18.84
N THR A 332 4.89 15.20 18.23
CA THR A 332 5.04 13.95 18.96
C THR A 332 6.49 13.45 18.97
N GLU A 333 6.98 13.06 20.14
CA GLU A 333 8.25 12.35 20.31
C GLU A 333 8.07 10.83 20.18
N ILE A 334 6.87 10.34 20.50
CA ILE A 334 6.51 8.91 20.42
C ILE A 334 5.61 8.75 19.19
N PRO A 335 5.92 7.84 18.26
CA PRO A 335 5.07 7.57 17.12
C PRO A 335 3.61 7.30 17.53
N LEU A 336 2.66 7.99 16.90
CA LEU A 336 1.23 7.76 17.10
C LEU A 336 0.76 6.63 16.21
N ASP A 337 0.54 5.46 16.80
CA ASP A 337 0.25 4.22 16.06
C ASP A 337 -1.20 4.19 15.58
N ALA A 338 -1.36 4.36 14.26
CA ALA A 338 -2.61 4.27 13.53
C ALA A 338 -2.60 3.15 12.48
N ARG A 339 -1.64 2.21 12.58
CA ARG A 339 -1.52 1.05 11.68
C ARG A 339 -2.74 0.14 11.80
N GLU A 340 -3.12 -0.49 10.70
CA GLU A 340 -4.36 -1.26 10.60
C GLU A 340 -4.43 -2.39 11.63
N THR A 341 -3.39 -3.19 11.74
CA THR A 341 -3.37 -4.32 12.67
C THR A 341 -3.43 -3.90 14.14
N PRO A 342 -2.59 -2.99 14.66
CA PRO A 342 -2.68 -2.54 16.04
C PRO A 342 -4.01 -1.86 16.36
N ILE A 343 -4.50 -0.93 15.52
CA ILE A 343 -5.72 -0.17 15.81
C ILE A 343 -6.97 -1.05 15.84
N ARG A 344 -6.92 -2.24 15.23
CA ARG A 344 -8.00 -3.23 15.21
C ARG A 344 -7.82 -4.37 16.22
N THR A 345 -6.72 -4.42 16.98
CA THR A 345 -6.44 -5.53 17.91
C THR A 345 -6.15 -5.10 19.33
N VAL A 346 -5.54 -3.93 19.52
CA VAL A 346 -5.15 -3.39 20.82
C VAL A 346 -5.56 -1.93 20.99
N GLN A 347 -5.49 -1.38 22.20
CA GLN A 347 -5.63 0.05 22.40
C GLN A 347 -4.32 0.74 22.01
N THR A 348 -4.36 1.64 21.03
CA THR A 348 -3.20 2.41 20.58
C THR A 348 -3.22 3.83 21.14
N ASN A 349 -2.06 4.50 21.14
CA ASN A 349 -1.98 5.91 21.55
C ASN A 349 -2.76 6.83 20.60
N MET A 350 -2.82 6.53 19.29
CA MET A 350 -3.68 7.28 18.37
C MET A 350 -5.16 7.06 18.67
N GLY A 351 -5.58 5.82 18.96
CA GLY A 351 -6.94 5.50 19.39
C GLY A 351 -7.32 6.20 20.69
N ASP A 352 -6.37 6.31 21.63
CA ASP A 352 -6.55 7.04 22.90
C ASP A 352 -6.75 8.55 22.66
N ILE A 353 -5.94 9.17 21.79
CA ILE A 353 -6.12 10.58 21.38
C ILE A 353 -7.50 10.80 20.77
N ILE A 354 -7.92 9.96 19.82
CA ILE A 354 -9.23 10.10 19.17
C ILE A 354 -10.35 10.01 20.20
N THR A 355 -10.34 9.00 21.07
CA THR A 355 -11.42 8.80 22.04
C THR A 355 -11.43 9.84 23.15
N LYS A 356 -10.28 10.33 23.60
CA LYS A 356 -10.17 11.49 24.51
C LYS A 356 -10.73 12.75 23.87
N SER A 357 -10.41 13.00 22.60
CA SER A 357 -10.93 14.16 21.88
C SER A 357 -12.46 14.14 21.73
N MET A 358 -13.05 12.94 21.59
CA MET A 358 -14.51 12.78 21.57
C MET A 358 -15.15 13.16 22.90
N SER A 359 -14.50 12.86 24.03
CA SER A 359 -14.93 13.33 25.36
C SER A 359 -14.73 14.84 25.52
N PHE A 360 -13.55 15.33 25.09
CA PHE A 360 -13.21 16.76 25.10
C PHE A 360 -14.23 17.61 24.33
N ALA A 361 -14.70 17.12 23.18
CA ALA A 361 -15.72 17.81 22.37
C ALA A 361 -17.08 17.97 23.07
N TYR A 362 -17.28 17.32 24.20
CA TYR A 362 -18.42 17.47 25.13
C TYR A 362 -17.99 17.95 26.51
N GLU A 363 -16.90 18.72 26.62
CA GLU A 363 -16.38 19.28 27.88
C GLU A 363 -16.18 18.20 28.95
N ASN A 364 -15.89 16.97 28.55
CA ASN A 364 -15.74 15.75 29.36
C ASN A 364 -17.03 15.36 30.14
N GLU A 365 -18.20 15.74 29.66
CA GLU A 365 -19.51 15.40 30.25
C GLU A 365 -20.03 14.00 29.84
N VAL A 366 -19.18 13.13 29.27
CA VAL A 366 -19.52 11.74 28.94
C VAL A 366 -18.84 10.77 29.90
N ASP A 367 -19.51 9.66 30.23
CA ASP A 367 -18.94 8.61 31.07
C ASP A 367 -17.79 7.88 30.37
N CYS A 368 -17.88 7.67 29.03
CA CYS A 368 -16.82 7.10 28.21
C CYS A 368 -16.99 7.46 26.71
N ALA A 369 -15.96 7.17 25.92
CA ALA A 369 -16.01 7.36 24.47
C ALA A 369 -15.50 6.13 23.74
N LEU A 370 -16.12 5.81 22.57
CA LEU A 370 -15.83 4.64 21.78
C LEU A 370 -15.76 5.00 20.28
N VAL A 371 -14.72 4.53 19.60
CA VAL A 371 -14.60 4.59 18.14
C VAL A 371 -14.13 3.24 17.59
N ASN A 372 -14.67 2.81 16.46
CA ASN A 372 -14.26 1.57 15.82
C ASN A 372 -12.92 1.73 15.10
N GLY A 373 -12.06 0.71 15.17
CA GLY A 373 -10.75 0.70 14.50
C GLY A 373 -10.84 0.93 13.00
N GLY A 374 -11.95 0.49 12.37
CA GLY A 374 -12.21 0.72 10.95
C GLY A 374 -12.43 2.19 10.54
N SER A 375 -12.61 3.12 11.49
CA SER A 375 -12.66 4.56 11.21
C SER A 375 -11.28 5.15 10.96
N VAL A 376 -10.21 4.53 11.47
CA VAL A 376 -8.81 4.94 11.29
C VAL A 376 -8.26 4.29 10.03
N ARG A 377 -7.74 5.08 9.08
CA ARG A 377 -7.49 4.62 7.72
C ARG A 377 -6.12 5.00 7.13
N ILE A 378 -5.22 5.57 7.93
CA ILE A 378 -3.90 5.96 7.41
C ILE A 378 -2.96 4.76 7.23
N ASP A 379 -3.17 3.70 8.03
CA ASP A 379 -2.30 2.50 8.11
C ASP A 379 -0.81 2.84 8.18
N ASP A 380 -0.46 3.81 9.01
CA ASP A 380 0.91 4.28 9.25
C ASP A 380 1.01 4.86 10.67
N GLU A 381 2.21 5.26 11.06
CA GLU A 381 2.47 6.00 12.30
C GLU A 381 2.69 7.48 11.98
N LEU A 382 2.13 8.38 12.80
CA LEU A 382 2.46 9.80 12.73
C LEU A 382 3.66 10.10 13.65
N THR A 383 4.69 10.74 13.10
CA THR A 383 5.93 11.07 13.80
C THR A 383 6.32 12.53 13.61
N GLY A 384 6.94 13.13 14.62
CA GLY A 384 7.40 14.52 14.58
C GLY A 384 6.25 15.52 14.52
N ASP A 385 6.27 16.43 13.55
CA ASP A 385 5.25 17.47 13.40
C ASP A 385 3.97 16.88 12.81
N VAL A 386 2.87 16.93 13.57
CA VAL A 386 1.53 16.50 13.15
C VAL A 386 0.75 17.72 12.68
N THR A 387 0.26 17.66 11.48
CA THR A 387 -0.51 18.75 10.85
C THR A 387 -2.01 18.45 10.81
N VAL A 388 -2.81 19.48 10.54
CA VAL A 388 -4.27 19.33 10.34
C VAL A 388 -4.58 18.27 9.28
N ILE A 389 -3.89 18.26 8.13
CA ILE A 389 -4.15 17.30 7.05
C ILE A 389 -3.85 15.86 7.47
N ASP A 390 -2.92 15.63 8.40
CA ASP A 390 -2.64 14.30 8.91
C ASP A 390 -3.85 13.72 9.66
N ILE A 391 -4.57 14.55 10.40
CA ILE A 391 -5.82 14.12 11.07
C ILE A 391 -6.91 13.77 10.04
N PHE A 392 -6.96 14.48 8.91
CA PHE A 392 -7.87 14.12 7.80
C PHE A 392 -7.46 12.80 7.14
N ARG A 393 -6.16 12.48 7.08
CA ARG A 393 -5.66 11.19 6.58
C ARG A 393 -5.99 10.06 7.56
N VAL A 394 -5.86 10.31 8.87
CA VAL A 394 -6.24 9.34 9.93
C VAL A 394 -7.73 9.04 9.89
N LEU A 395 -8.58 10.06 9.78
CA LEU A 395 -10.05 9.98 9.81
C LEU A 395 -10.67 10.52 8.52
N PRO A 396 -10.46 9.87 7.35
CA PRO A 396 -10.82 10.45 6.06
C PRO A 396 -12.33 10.60 5.84
N TYR A 397 -13.14 9.84 6.56
CA TYR A 397 -14.60 9.90 6.44
C TYR A 397 -15.21 11.01 7.29
N GLY A 398 -14.53 11.47 8.35
CA GLY A 398 -15.09 12.43 9.29
C GLY A 398 -16.35 11.91 9.98
N GLY A 399 -17.36 12.75 10.10
CA GLY A 399 -18.64 12.44 10.72
C GLY A 399 -18.78 13.03 12.11
N ALA A 400 -20.00 13.04 12.63
CA ALA A 400 -20.31 13.59 13.92
C ALA A 400 -19.94 12.64 15.08
N VAL A 401 -19.57 13.21 16.19
CA VAL A 401 -19.54 12.51 17.48
C VAL A 401 -20.90 12.72 18.16
N LEU A 402 -21.63 11.64 18.40
CA LEU A 402 -22.94 11.67 19.04
C LEU A 402 -22.79 11.43 20.54
N LYS A 403 -23.55 12.16 21.40
CA LYS A 403 -23.66 11.86 22.82
C LYS A 403 -24.94 11.06 23.03
N VAL A 404 -24.81 9.84 23.54
CA VAL A 404 -25.88 8.84 23.59
C VAL A 404 -26.08 8.36 25.01
N ASP A 405 -27.33 8.41 25.48
CA ASP A 405 -27.74 7.78 26.74
C ASP A 405 -28.05 6.30 26.47
N ILE A 406 -27.25 5.39 27.03
CA ILE A 406 -27.32 3.95 26.77
C ILE A 406 -27.47 3.17 28.10
N LYS A 407 -28.31 2.12 28.10
CA LYS A 407 -28.40 1.20 29.26
C LYS A 407 -27.09 0.44 29.43
N GLY A 408 -26.68 0.25 30.70
CA GLY A 408 -25.42 -0.49 30.98
C GLY A 408 -25.41 -1.92 30.49
N SER A 409 -26.56 -2.59 30.43
CA SER A 409 -26.68 -3.93 29.82
C SER A 409 -26.25 -3.92 28.34
N LEU A 410 -26.80 -2.98 27.54
CA LEU A 410 -26.44 -2.84 26.12
C LEU A 410 -25.00 -2.37 25.96
N LEU A 411 -24.52 -1.44 26.79
CA LEU A 411 -23.13 -0.99 26.75
C LEU A 411 -22.15 -2.15 26.94
N LYS A 412 -22.42 -3.08 27.86
CA LYS A 412 -21.59 -4.29 28.06
C LYS A 412 -21.61 -5.18 26.82
N GLU A 413 -22.77 -5.42 26.22
CA GLU A 413 -22.89 -6.20 24.98
C GLU A 413 -22.07 -5.59 23.82
N VAL A 414 -22.11 -4.26 23.65
CA VAL A 414 -21.34 -3.51 22.67
C VAL A 414 -19.83 -3.67 22.91
N LEU A 415 -19.39 -3.53 24.15
CA LEU A 415 -17.98 -3.65 24.53
C LEU A 415 -17.46 -5.09 24.35
N ASP A 416 -18.28 -6.10 24.73
CA ASP A 416 -17.95 -7.51 24.54
C ASP A 416 -17.86 -7.89 23.04
N TYR A 417 -18.79 -7.36 22.25
CA TYR A 417 -18.77 -7.56 20.79
C TYR A 417 -17.51 -6.95 20.17
N GLY A 418 -17.21 -5.68 20.48
CA GLY A 418 -16.01 -4.99 19.99
C GLY A 418 -14.72 -5.72 20.37
N LEU A 419 -14.64 -6.29 21.58
CA LEU A 419 -13.48 -7.06 22.02
C LEU A 419 -13.34 -8.39 21.24
N LYS A 420 -14.45 -9.10 21.01
CA LYS A 420 -14.47 -10.35 20.22
C LYS A 420 -14.16 -10.10 18.73
N ALA A 421 -14.42 -8.90 18.25
CA ALA A 421 -14.15 -8.49 16.87
C ALA A 421 -12.70 -8.04 16.63
N ALA A 422 -11.77 -8.36 17.56
CA ALA A 422 -10.35 -8.07 17.35
C ALA A 422 -9.84 -8.64 16.02
N GLY A 423 -9.04 -7.84 15.30
CA GLY A 423 -8.60 -8.13 13.94
C GLY A 423 -9.54 -7.59 12.84
N THR A 424 -10.69 -7.02 13.21
CA THR A 424 -11.63 -6.41 12.26
C THR A 424 -11.84 -4.93 12.54
N GLY A 425 -12.47 -4.22 11.59
CA GLY A 425 -12.85 -2.82 11.77
C GLY A 425 -13.82 -2.56 12.94
N ALA A 426 -14.51 -3.57 13.45
CA ALA A 426 -15.44 -3.46 14.56
C ALA A 426 -14.78 -3.45 15.96
N TYR A 427 -13.47 -3.72 16.04
CA TYR A 427 -12.73 -3.56 17.29
C TYR A 427 -12.82 -2.12 17.78
N LEU A 428 -13.06 -1.92 19.11
CA LEU A 428 -13.29 -0.60 19.67
C LEU A 428 -12.06 -0.04 20.38
N GLN A 429 -11.60 1.11 19.94
CA GLN A 429 -10.75 2.01 20.72
C GLN A 429 -11.61 2.72 21.78
N ARG A 430 -11.10 2.89 23.00
CA ARG A 430 -11.92 3.24 24.17
C ARG A 430 -11.22 4.26 25.05
N TYR A 431 -11.99 5.22 25.53
CA TYR A 431 -11.60 6.14 26.61
C TYR A 431 -12.47 5.91 27.84
N ASN A 432 -11.85 5.93 29.03
CA ASN A 432 -12.45 5.80 30.34
C ASN A 432 -13.27 4.51 30.58
N VAL A 433 -13.05 3.47 29.78
CA VAL A 433 -13.63 2.15 29.98
C VAL A 433 -12.62 1.04 29.73
N LYS A 434 -12.51 0.10 30.68
CA LYS A 434 -11.58 -1.03 30.60
C LYS A 434 -12.18 -2.30 31.16
N GLN A 435 -11.69 -3.44 30.66
CA GLN A 435 -12.04 -4.74 31.23
C GLN A 435 -10.98 -5.18 32.25
N VAL A 436 -11.42 -5.58 33.45
CA VAL A 436 -10.58 -6.12 34.52
C VAL A 436 -11.23 -7.39 35.06
N LYS A 437 -10.53 -8.52 34.97
CA LYS A 437 -11.03 -9.85 35.43
C LYS A 437 -12.42 -10.18 34.85
N GLY A 438 -12.62 -9.90 33.55
CA GLY A 438 -13.88 -10.17 32.83
C GLY A 438 -15.02 -9.18 33.10
N LYS A 439 -14.81 -8.12 33.90
CA LYS A 439 -15.79 -7.10 34.22
C LYS A 439 -15.42 -5.77 33.58
N TRP A 440 -16.39 -5.09 32.97
CA TRP A 440 -16.21 -3.76 32.42
C TRP A 440 -16.37 -2.69 33.50
N LEU A 441 -15.40 -1.78 33.56
CA LEU A 441 -15.36 -0.69 34.52
C LEU A 441 -15.30 0.65 33.80
N ILE A 442 -16.06 1.62 34.30
CA ILE A 442 -15.98 3.06 33.99
C ILE A 442 -15.59 3.78 35.29
N ASP A 443 -14.60 4.67 35.26
CA ASP A 443 -14.04 5.33 36.48
C ASP A 443 -13.68 4.32 37.59
N GLY A 444 -13.19 3.13 37.22
CA GLY A 444 -12.85 2.08 38.17
C GLY A 444 -14.06 1.37 38.82
N LYS A 445 -15.30 1.71 38.44
CA LYS A 445 -16.53 1.10 38.94
C LYS A 445 -17.17 0.19 37.93
N GLU A 446 -17.62 -1.02 38.31
CA GLU A 446 -18.30 -1.95 37.45
C GLU A 446 -19.56 -1.38 36.79
N ILE A 447 -19.73 -1.59 35.49
CA ILE A 447 -20.92 -1.19 34.73
C ILE A 447 -22.14 -1.96 35.28
N LYS A 448 -23.17 -1.24 35.71
CA LYS A 448 -24.44 -1.82 36.21
C LYS A 448 -25.47 -1.84 35.09
N ASP A 449 -26.16 -2.97 34.88
CA ASP A 449 -27.12 -3.20 33.80
C ASP A 449 -28.24 -2.16 33.74
N THR A 450 -28.75 -1.78 34.90
CA THR A 450 -29.89 -0.86 35.02
C THR A 450 -29.51 0.61 34.99
N LYS A 451 -28.21 0.94 35.15
CA LYS A 451 -27.74 2.32 35.09
C LYS A 451 -27.67 2.80 33.65
N VAL A 452 -27.99 4.05 33.43
CA VAL A 452 -27.82 4.76 32.15
C VAL A 452 -26.44 5.43 32.14
N TYR A 453 -25.73 5.29 31.04
CA TYR A 453 -24.42 5.90 30.82
C TYR A 453 -24.48 6.83 29.61
N LYS A 454 -23.81 7.98 29.72
CA LYS A 454 -23.60 8.90 28.61
C LYS A 454 -22.34 8.50 27.85
N VAL A 455 -22.47 8.10 26.61
CA VAL A 455 -21.33 7.60 25.78
C VAL A 455 -21.20 8.45 24.54
N ALA A 456 -19.95 8.83 24.21
CA ALA A 456 -19.63 9.43 22.94
C ALA A 456 -19.34 8.33 21.89
N PHE A 457 -20.07 8.35 20.79
CA PHE A 457 -19.89 7.44 19.65
C PHE A 457 -19.69 8.21 18.35
N SER A 458 -18.98 7.64 17.39
CA SER A 458 -19.09 8.13 16.01
C SER A 458 -20.51 7.86 15.46
N ASP A 459 -21.04 8.76 14.65
CA ASP A 459 -22.36 8.60 14.02
C ASP A 459 -22.47 7.31 13.19
N TYR A 460 -21.35 6.85 12.63
CA TYR A 460 -21.25 5.60 11.89
C TYR A 460 -21.61 4.38 12.74
N LEU A 461 -21.14 4.32 13.99
CA LEU A 461 -21.38 3.17 14.88
C LEU A 461 -22.88 2.95 15.16
N LEU A 462 -23.68 4.04 15.26
CA LEU A 462 -25.12 3.94 15.50
C LEU A 462 -25.95 3.44 14.30
N ARG A 463 -25.28 3.15 13.18
CA ARG A 463 -25.94 2.52 12.02
C ARG A 463 -26.08 1.01 12.15
N GLY A 464 -25.44 0.39 13.15
CA GLY A 464 -25.46 -1.05 13.37
C GLY A 464 -24.72 -1.87 12.32
N LEU A 465 -23.83 -1.24 11.51
CA LEU A 465 -23.11 -1.93 10.44
C LEU A 465 -21.94 -2.76 10.97
N ASP A 466 -21.11 -2.17 11.81
CA ASP A 466 -19.98 -2.87 12.44
C ASP A 466 -20.39 -3.61 13.72
N ILE A 467 -21.32 -3.03 14.50
CA ILE A 467 -21.82 -3.59 15.77
C ILE A 467 -23.35 -3.67 15.66
N PRO A 468 -23.91 -4.82 15.28
CA PRO A 468 -25.33 -4.93 14.91
C PRO A 468 -26.34 -4.49 15.98
N MET A 469 -26.01 -4.69 17.28
CA MET A 469 -26.90 -4.27 18.38
C MET A 469 -26.83 -2.75 18.66
N LEU A 470 -25.81 -2.03 18.18
CA LEU A 470 -25.65 -0.58 18.40
C LEU A 470 -26.38 0.19 17.28
N SER A 471 -27.66 0.40 17.45
CA SER A 471 -28.54 1.06 16.49
C SER A 471 -29.52 1.97 17.23
N ASP A 472 -29.94 3.05 16.58
CA ASP A 472 -30.97 3.98 17.09
C ASP A 472 -32.34 3.32 17.33
N LYS A 473 -32.55 2.11 16.80
CA LYS A 473 -33.76 1.30 17.02
C LYS A 473 -33.66 0.38 18.23
N ASN A 474 -32.50 0.22 18.83
CA ASN A 474 -32.33 -0.65 20.01
C ASN A 474 -32.96 0.01 21.25
N PRO A 475 -33.85 -0.69 22.00
CA PRO A 475 -34.52 -0.13 23.18
C PRO A 475 -33.57 0.19 24.35
N GLY A 476 -32.32 -0.23 24.28
CA GLY A 476 -31.26 0.16 25.22
C GLY A 476 -30.59 1.49 24.89
N VAL A 477 -30.84 2.05 23.70
CA VAL A 477 -30.47 3.41 23.29
C VAL A 477 -31.64 4.34 23.66
N LEU A 478 -31.46 5.21 24.64
CA LEU A 478 -32.57 5.97 25.23
C LEU A 478 -32.69 7.38 24.67
N ASN A 479 -31.55 8.04 24.44
CA ASN A 479 -31.51 9.38 23.91
C ASN A 479 -30.25 9.56 23.05
N ILE A 480 -30.37 10.32 21.94
CA ILE A 480 -29.27 10.61 21.02
C ILE A 480 -29.20 12.13 20.83
N TYR A 481 -28.15 12.74 21.35
CA TYR A 481 -27.85 14.12 21.05
C TYR A 481 -27.01 14.19 19.76
N LYS A 482 -27.54 14.89 18.76
CA LYS A 482 -26.87 15.17 17.49
C LYS A 482 -26.33 16.58 17.53
N PRO A 483 -25.01 16.78 17.37
CA PRO A 483 -24.39 18.10 17.48
C PRO A 483 -24.83 19.04 16.36
N LYS A 484 -24.83 20.34 16.64
CA LYS A 484 -25.03 21.42 15.66
C LYS A 484 -23.71 21.69 14.92
N GLU A 485 -23.81 22.28 13.75
CA GLU A 485 -22.65 22.61 12.91
C GLU A 485 -21.60 23.48 13.61
N SER A 486 -22.03 24.33 14.54
CA SER A 486 -21.16 25.20 15.34
C SER A 486 -20.40 24.49 16.46
N GLU A 487 -20.74 23.24 16.78
CA GLU A 487 -20.13 22.50 17.89
C GLU A 487 -18.91 21.68 17.42
N LEU A 488 -17.91 21.49 18.30
CA LEU A 488 -16.72 20.69 17.99
C LEU A 488 -17.08 19.24 17.64
N SER A 489 -18.07 18.69 18.29
CA SER A 489 -18.57 17.34 18.08
C SER A 489 -19.27 17.12 16.74
N PHE A 490 -19.51 18.17 15.94
CA PHE A 490 -20.10 18.07 14.60
C PHE A 490 -19.19 17.34 13.60
N ASP A 491 -17.86 17.45 13.77
CA ASP A 491 -16.88 16.70 12.99
C ASP A 491 -15.78 16.18 13.94
N ILE A 492 -15.64 14.85 14.00
CA ILE A 492 -14.66 14.19 14.88
C ILE A 492 -13.23 14.73 14.65
N ARG A 493 -12.88 15.13 13.42
CA ARG A 493 -11.57 15.70 13.09
C ARG A 493 -11.34 17.05 13.75
N LYS A 494 -12.37 17.91 13.82
CA LYS A 494 -12.28 19.19 14.54
C LYS A 494 -12.01 18.94 16.03
N GLY A 495 -12.70 17.95 16.62
CA GLY A 495 -12.46 17.54 18.01
C GLY A 495 -11.02 17.11 18.26
N VAL A 496 -10.46 16.26 17.37
CA VAL A 496 -9.06 15.79 17.47
C VAL A 496 -8.07 16.94 17.30
N ILE A 497 -8.27 17.82 16.30
CA ILE A 497 -7.41 18.97 16.04
C ILE A 497 -7.36 19.90 17.26
N GLU A 498 -8.50 20.30 17.77
CA GLU A 498 -8.54 21.22 18.92
C GLU A 498 -8.02 20.56 20.20
N TYR A 499 -8.28 19.27 20.42
CA TYR A 499 -7.72 18.54 21.56
C TYR A 499 -6.18 18.49 21.50
N LEU A 500 -5.59 18.16 20.33
CA LEU A 500 -4.14 18.11 20.15
C LEU A 500 -3.46 19.45 20.42
N LYS A 501 -4.11 20.57 20.13
CA LYS A 501 -3.58 21.91 20.45
C LYS A 501 -3.54 22.22 21.96
N THR A 502 -4.20 21.40 22.80
CA THR A 502 -4.25 21.61 24.25
C THR A 502 -3.23 20.79 25.03
N ILE A 503 -2.53 19.83 24.40
CA ILE A 503 -1.60 18.89 25.06
C ILE A 503 -0.15 19.05 24.59
#